data_0e662d2bd83e5828c2da1489bc1b2abc
#
_entry.id   0e662d2bd83e5828c2da1489bc1b2abc
#
_cell.length_a   1.000
_cell.length_b   1.000
_cell.length_c   1.000
_cell.angle_alpha   90.00
_cell.angle_beta   90.00
_cell.angle_gamma   90.00
#
_symmetry.space_group_name_H-M   'P 1'
#
loop_
_entity.id
_entity.type
_entity.pdbx_description
1 polymer ?
#
loop_
_entity_poly.entity_id
_entity_poly.type
_entity_poly.pdbx_seq_one_letter_code
_entity_poly.pdbx_strand_id
1 'polypeptide(L)'
;MSKSKSSLERVLMFVILSGIVGVSYFAFDLYKKILKINTSFGDDIKEQYINIQSDDDFTDVISLLENKNLLVDVSSFKWVSEKKNYINNIKAGRYFINKNMNNNDLVNLLRSGRQSPVKVTFNNIRTLGEVSSKLSEFLEADSNEIHRSFIDPNFLKKNNFNTNNIISVFIPNTYEFYWNTSAEKLRKRMLKE
;
A
#
# COMPACT_ATOMS: atom_id res chain seq x y z
N MET A 1 -26.43 57.59 29.52
CA MET A 1 -25.24 56.99 28.90
C MET A 1 -25.16 55.45 28.98
N SER A 2 -26.25 54.76 29.31
CA SER A 2 -26.26 53.27 29.51
C SER A 2 -26.61 52.45 28.27
N LYS A 3 -27.30 53.01 27.25
CA LYS A 3 -27.76 52.25 26.06
C LYS A 3 -26.69 51.87 25.06
N SER A 4 -25.57 52.62 25.01
CA SER A 4 -24.48 52.37 24.04
C SER A 4 -23.63 51.13 24.41
N LYS A 5 -23.37 50.90 25.70
CA LYS A 5 -22.60 49.73 26.16
C LYS A 5 -23.35 48.43 25.88
N SER A 6 -24.65 48.35 26.06
CA SER A 6 -25.42 47.15 25.84
C SER A 6 -25.55 46.74 24.36
N SER A 7 -25.50 47.70 23.42
CA SER A 7 -25.48 47.37 21.97
C SER A 7 -24.12 46.85 21.54
N LEU A 8 -23.03 47.44 22.06
CA LEU A 8 -21.66 46.97 21.77
C LEU A 8 -21.41 45.55 22.30
N GLU A 9 -21.88 45.27 23.52
CA GLU A 9 -21.80 43.94 24.12
C GLU A 9 -22.59 42.88 23.29
N ARG A 10 -23.76 43.23 22.78
CA ARG A 10 -24.55 42.33 21.90
C ARG A 10 -23.82 42.06 20.57
N VAL A 11 -23.25 43.10 19.93
CA VAL A 11 -22.47 42.95 18.70
C VAL A 11 -21.25 42.06 18.94
N LEU A 12 -20.51 42.32 20.04
CA LEU A 12 -19.36 41.51 20.40
C LEU A 12 -19.76 40.03 20.64
N MET A 13 -20.87 39.80 21.33
CA MET A 13 -21.39 38.46 21.58
C MET A 13 -21.80 37.74 20.28
N PHE A 14 -22.41 38.44 19.31
CA PHE A 14 -22.70 37.88 17.99
C PHE A 14 -21.43 37.54 17.20
N VAL A 15 -20.38 38.37 17.25
CA VAL A 15 -19.11 38.08 16.60
C VAL A 15 -18.43 36.86 17.22
N ILE A 16 -18.42 36.75 18.54
CA ILE A 16 -17.88 35.57 19.24
C ILE A 16 -18.67 34.31 18.88
N LEU A 17 -20.01 34.39 18.92
CA LEU A 17 -20.86 33.25 18.61
C LEU A 17 -20.68 32.77 17.15
N SER A 18 -20.63 33.70 16.20
CA SER A 18 -20.36 33.37 14.80
C SER A 18 -18.98 32.77 14.60
N GLY A 19 -17.97 33.23 15.33
CA GLY A 19 -16.63 32.66 15.34
C GLY A 19 -16.63 31.20 15.86
N ILE A 20 -17.32 30.94 16.97
CA ILE A 20 -17.45 29.58 17.52
C ILE A 20 -18.14 28.64 16.53
N VAL A 21 -19.23 29.09 15.90
CA VAL A 21 -19.95 28.31 14.88
C VAL A 21 -19.03 28.00 13.68
N GLY A 22 -18.28 29.00 13.21
CA GLY A 22 -17.31 28.82 12.11
C GLY A 22 -16.22 27.82 12.43
N VAL A 23 -15.62 27.93 13.62
CA VAL A 23 -14.59 26.98 14.09
C VAL A 23 -15.17 25.57 14.25
N SER A 24 -16.38 25.45 14.82
CA SER A 24 -17.04 24.14 14.98
C SER A 24 -17.34 23.47 13.64
N TYR A 25 -17.82 24.24 12.66
CA TYR A 25 -18.06 23.75 11.31
C TYR A 25 -16.76 23.27 10.64
N PHE A 26 -15.69 24.07 10.74
CA PHE A 26 -14.39 23.71 10.21
C PHE A 26 -13.81 22.45 10.88
N ALA A 27 -13.89 22.36 12.20
CA ALA A 27 -13.44 21.18 12.94
C ALA A 27 -14.23 19.91 12.55
N PHE A 28 -15.53 20.06 12.32
CA PHE A 28 -16.38 18.97 11.89
C PHE A 28 -16.07 18.51 10.46
N ASP A 29 -15.77 19.44 9.55
CA ASP A 29 -15.32 19.12 8.19
C ASP A 29 -13.98 18.37 8.19
N LEU A 30 -13.02 18.82 9.01
CA LEU A 30 -11.74 18.11 9.20
C LEU A 30 -11.94 16.69 9.75
N TYR A 31 -12.80 16.57 10.76
CA TYR A 31 -13.14 15.27 11.34
C TYR A 31 -13.68 14.33 10.26
N LYS A 32 -14.64 14.78 9.45
CA LYS A 32 -15.19 13.99 8.36
C LYS A 32 -14.14 13.54 7.35
N LYS A 33 -13.28 14.45 6.92
CA LYS A 33 -12.22 14.15 5.93
C LYS A 33 -11.18 13.17 6.45
N ILE A 34 -10.82 13.26 7.73
CA ILE A 34 -9.68 12.52 8.29
C ILE A 34 -10.12 11.22 8.95
N LEU A 35 -11.15 11.27 9.79
CA LEU A 35 -11.49 10.21 10.75
C LEU A 35 -12.79 9.46 10.43
N LYS A 36 -13.63 9.97 9.52
CA LYS A 36 -14.77 9.21 9.05
C LYS A 36 -14.30 8.00 8.23
N ILE A 37 -14.95 6.87 8.42
CA ILE A 37 -14.71 5.66 7.62
C ILE A 37 -14.82 5.99 6.15
N ASN A 38 -13.79 5.63 5.39
CA ASN A 38 -13.69 5.89 3.95
C ASN A 38 -13.39 4.65 3.11
N THR A 39 -13.04 3.51 3.72
CA THR A 39 -12.95 2.25 2.98
C THR A 39 -14.26 1.49 3.06
N SER A 40 -14.73 1.02 1.91
CA SER A 40 -15.95 0.21 1.80
C SER A 40 -15.75 -0.85 0.73
N PHE A 41 -16.19 -2.06 0.99
CA PHE A 41 -16.25 -3.15 0.01
C PHE A 41 -17.65 -3.74 0.06
N GLY A 42 -17.99 -4.60 -0.93
CA GLY A 42 -19.21 -5.40 -0.88
C GLY A 42 -19.34 -6.20 0.42
N ASP A 43 -20.56 -6.45 0.86
CA ASP A 43 -20.81 -7.05 2.17
C ASP A 43 -20.19 -8.43 2.38
N ASP A 44 -19.94 -9.15 1.29
CA ASP A 44 -19.31 -10.47 1.30
C ASP A 44 -17.77 -10.41 1.41
N ILE A 45 -17.15 -9.23 1.23
CA ILE A 45 -15.70 -9.05 1.24
C ILE A 45 -15.29 -8.38 2.55
N LYS A 46 -14.67 -9.13 3.45
CA LYS A 46 -14.15 -8.58 4.72
C LYS A 46 -12.77 -7.94 4.56
N GLU A 47 -12.00 -8.40 3.60
CA GLU A 47 -10.56 -8.14 3.46
C GLU A 47 -10.20 -8.02 1.99
N GLN A 48 -9.41 -7.03 1.64
CA GLN A 48 -8.91 -6.90 0.27
C GLN A 48 -7.44 -6.52 0.24
N TYR A 49 -6.71 -7.19 -0.64
CA TYR A 49 -5.33 -6.82 -0.94
C TYR A 49 -5.27 -5.95 -2.18
N ILE A 50 -4.39 -4.95 -2.13
CA ILE A 50 -3.99 -4.17 -3.30
C ILE A 50 -2.49 -4.33 -3.51
N ASN A 51 -2.08 -4.33 -4.77
CA ASN A 51 -0.68 -4.30 -5.17
C ASN A 51 -0.41 -2.95 -5.82
N ILE A 52 0.52 -2.18 -5.25
CA ILE A 52 1.04 -0.93 -5.82
C ILE A 52 2.36 -1.30 -6.49
N GLN A 53 2.46 -1.04 -7.79
CA GLN A 53 3.64 -1.41 -8.59
C GLN A 53 4.85 -0.51 -8.26
N SER A 54 6.01 -0.98 -8.64
CA SER A 54 7.27 -0.28 -8.33
C SER A 54 7.43 1.05 -9.08
N ASP A 55 6.73 1.21 -10.19
CA ASP A 55 6.68 2.41 -11.03
C ASP A 55 5.38 3.24 -10.88
N ASP A 56 4.41 2.78 -10.04
CA ASP A 56 3.18 3.51 -9.81
C ASP A 56 3.43 4.88 -9.16
N ASP A 57 2.73 5.88 -9.69
CA ASP A 57 2.61 7.20 -9.08
C ASP A 57 1.32 7.33 -8.23
N PHE A 58 1.07 8.54 -7.71
CA PHE A 58 -0.14 8.79 -6.92
C PHE A 58 -1.43 8.66 -7.75
N THR A 59 -1.38 8.97 -9.04
CA THR A 59 -2.54 8.86 -9.93
C THR A 59 -2.91 7.41 -10.16
N ASP A 60 -1.90 6.54 -10.28
CA ASP A 60 -2.09 5.10 -10.42
C ASP A 60 -2.70 4.50 -9.16
N VAL A 61 -2.21 4.92 -7.98
CA VAL A 61 -2.81 4.50 -6.70
C VAL A 61 -4.27 4.92 -6.58
N ILE A 62 -4.62 6.15 -6.99
CA ILE A 62 -6.02 6.60 -7.01
C ILE A 62 -6.85 5.72 -7.94
N SER A 63 -6.37 5.51 -9.17
CA SER A 63 -7.06 4.69 -10.18
C SER A 63 -7.26 3.25 -9.69
N LEU A 64 -6.26 2.68 -9.03
CA LEU A 64 -6.33 1.36 -8.44
C LEU A 64 -7.42 1.26 -7.35
N LEU A 65 -7.47 2.24 -6.45
CA LEU A 65 -8.46 2.27 -5.37
C LEU A 65 -9.88 2.52 -5.88
N GLU A 66 -10.04 3.39 -6.89
CA GLU A 66 -11.33 3.66 -7.57
C GLU A 66 -11.83 2.43 -8.34
N ASN A 67 -10.98 1.82 -9.19
CA ASN A 67 -11.34 0.64 -9.98
C ASN A 67 -11.76 -0.55 -9.11
N LYS A 68 -11.20 -0.65 -7.92
CA LYS A 68 -11.58 -1.68 -6.93
C LYS A 68 -12.75 -1.25 -6.04
N ASN A 69 -13.33 -0.06 -6.25
CA ASN A 69 -14.40 0.51 -5.43
C ASN A 69 -14.09 0.49 -3.92
N LEU A 70 -12.85 0.80 -3.55
CA LEU A 70 -12.37 0.73 -2.16
C LEU A 70 -12.63 2.00 -1.37
N LEU A 71 -12.90 3.14 -2.03
CA LEU A 71 -13.10 4.44 -1.40
C LEU A 71 -14.54 4.90 -1.53
N VAL A 72 -15.09 5.37 -0.42
CA VAL A 72 -16.41 6.05 -0.38
C VAL A 72 -16.29 7.49 -0.89
N ASP A 73 -15.22 8.20 -0.51
CA ASP A 73 -14.94 9.59 -0.88
C ASP A 73 -13.46 9.75 -1.27
N VAL A 74 -13.25 9.73 -2.57
CA VAL A 74 -11.92 9.89 -3.19
C VAL A 74 -11.33 11.28 -2.92
N SER A 75 -12.17 12.31 -2.89
CA SER A 75 -11.72 13.70 -2.69
C SER A 75 -11.12 13.89 -1.30
N SER A 76 -11.73 13.32 -0.28
CA SER A 76 -11.19 13.36 1.10
C SER A 76 -9.90 12.56 1.22
N PHE A 77 -9.78 11.41 0.54
CA PHE A 77 -8.54 10.64 0.51
C PHE A 77 -7.39 11.43 -0.16
N LYS A 78 -7.66 12.05 -1.33
CA LYS A 78 -6.69 12.91 -2.02
C LYS A 78 -6.20 14.04 -1.10
N TRP A 79 -7.12 14.73 -0.44
CA TRP A 79 -6.80 15.82 0.47
C TRP A 79 -5.94 15.37 1.66
N VAL A 80 -6.26 14.24 2.31
CA VAL A 80 -5.47 13.70 3.44
C VAL A 80 -4.10 13.23 2.96
N SER A 81 -4.02 12.63 1.78
CA SER A 81 -2.77 12.19 1.16
C SER A 81 -1.81 13.34 0.91
N GLU A 82 -2.33 14.47 0.42
CA GLU A 82 -1.57 15.71 0.25
C GLU A 82 -1.05 16.23 1.59
N LYS A 83 -1.93 16.40 2.59
CA LYS A 83 -1.56 16.91 3.91
C LYS A 83 -0.54 16.04 4.64
N LYS A 84 -0.52 14.75 4.35
CA LYS A 84 0.45 13.79 4.90
C LYS A 84 1.68 13.57 4.02
N ASN A 85 1.81 14.32 2.92
CA ASN A 85 2.89 14.17 1.95
C ASN A 85 3.03 12.72 1.43
N TYR A 86 1.92 12.01 1.27
CA TYR A 86 1.90 10.67 0.68
C TYR A 86 2.11 10.74 -0.84
N ILE A 87 1.64 11.80 -1.49
CA ILE A 87 1.76 12.01 -2.95
C ILE A 87 3.20 11.86 -3.44
N ASN A 88 4.17 12.33 -2.64
CA ASN A 88 5.61 12.27 -2.95
C ASN A 88 6.32 11.05 -2.31
N ASN A 89 5.58 10.16 -1.66
CA ASN A 89 6.12 9.04 -0.89
C ASN A 89 5.34 7.75 -1.15
N ILE A 90 5.08 7.46 -2.41
CA ILE A 90 4.46 6.19 -2.81
C ILE A 90 5.42 5.05 -2.46
N LYS A 91 4.89 4.01 -1.86
CA LYS A 91 5.64 2.80 -1.52
C LYS A 91 5.01 1.62 -2.26
N ALA A 92 5.75 1.07 -3.20
CA ALA A 92 5.36 -0.15 -3.90
C ALA A 92 5.21 -1.31 -2.92
N GLY A 93 4.29 -2.22 -3.21
CA GLY A 93 4.09 -3.42 -2.44
C GLY A 93 2.64 -3.88 -2.32
N ARG A 94 2.44 -4.97 -1.61
CA ARG A 94 1.12 -5.54 -1.34
C ARG A 94 0.62 -5.08 0.02
N TYR A 95 -0.57 -4.45 0.03
CA TYR A 95 -1.19 -3.91 1.25
C TYR A 95 -2.52 -4.58 1.53
N PHE A 96 -2.72 -4.89 2.78
CA PHE A 96 -3.97 -5.41 3.28
C PHE A 96 -4.87 -4.24 3.71
N ILE A 97 -6.00 -4.08 3.03
CA ILE A 97 -6.99 -3.05 3.32
C ILE A 97 -8.13 -3.66 4.12
N ASN A 98 -8.35 -3.16 5.31
CA ASN A 98 -9.49 -3.53 6.11
C ASN A 98 -10.74 -2.74 5.71
N LYS A 99 -11.91 -3.36 5.81
CA LYS A 99 -13.18 -2.65 5.80
C LYS A 99 -13.23 -1.67 6.98
N ASN A 100 -13.82 -0.52 6.77
CA ASN A 100 -14.01 0.52 7.80
C ASN A 100 -12.73 1.26 8.25
N MET A 101 -11.69 1.32 7.43
CA MET A 101 -10.58 2.25 7.66
C MET A 101 -11.00 3.68 7.34
N ASN A 102 -10.52 4.62 8.13
CA ASN A 102 -10.59 6.04 7.80
C ASN A 102 -9.38 6.47 6.94
N ASN A 103 -9.40 7.69 6.41
CA ASN A 103 -8.31 8.18 5.58
C ASN A 103 -6.98 8.28 6.32
N ASN A 104 -7.01 8.63 7.62
CA ASN A 104 -5.78 8.69 8.42
C ASN A 104 -5.06 7.36 8.45
N ASP A 105 -5.80 6.27 8.69
CA ASP A 105 -5.24 4.93 8.83
C ASP A 105 -4.80 4.37 7.48
N LEU A 106 -5.62 4.56 6.44
CA LEU A 106 -5.30 4.12 5.09
C LEU A 106 -4.03 4.82 4.56
N VAL A 107 -3.96 6.14 4.64
CA VAL A 107 -2.78 6.90 4.20
C VAL A 107 -1.54 6.53 5.03
N ASN A 108 -1.67 6.35 6.34
CA ASN A 108 -0.56 5.91 7.18
C ASN A 108 -0.06 4.51 6.82
N LEU A 109 -0.97 3.57 6.53
CA LEU A 109 -0.62 2.23 6.07
C LEU A 109 0.21 2.30 4.78
N LEU A 110 -0.30 2.97 3.75
CA LEU A 110 0.34 3.04 2.43
C LEU A 110 1.67 3.80 2.50
N ARG A 111 1.71 4.95 3.18
CA ARG A 111 2.91 5.77 3.33
C ARG A 111 4.02 5.08 4.14
N SER A 112 3.66 4.29 5.14
CA SER A 112 4.64 3.58 5.97
C SER A 112 5.35 2.44 5.24
N GLY A 113 4.75 1.90 4.17
CA GLY A 113 5.28 0.74 3.47
C GLY A 113 5.13 -0.56 4.26
N ARG A 114 4.20 -0.64 5.21
CA ARG A 114 3.91 -1.88 5.96
C ARG A 114 3.19 -2.87 5.07
N GLN A 115 3.95 -3.55 4.25
CA GLN A 115 3.46 -4.56 3.31
C GLN A 115 2.98 -5.83 4.01
N SER A 116 2.04 -6.50 3.37
CA SER A 116 1.64 -7.87 3.72
C SER A 116 2.43 -8.86 2.86
N PRO A 117 3.17 -9.81 3.46
CA PRO A 117 3.93 -10.77 2.68
C PRO A 117 3.00 -11.73 1.90
N VAL A 118 3.52 -12.30 0.84
CA VAL A 118 2.95 -13.45 0.13
C VAL A 118 3.66 -14.72 0.57
N LYS A 119 2.90 -15.81 0.68
CA LYS A 119 3.43 -17.14 1.04
C LYS A 119 3.53 -17.98 -0.22
N VAL A 120 4.71 -18.49 -0.51
CA VAL A 120 4.97 -19.37 -1.65
C VAL A 120 5.51 -20.69 -1.12
N THR A 121 4.79 -21.77 -1.42
CA THR A 121 5.21 -23.12 -1.04
C THR A 121 5.84 -23.84 -2.23
N PHE A 122 7.07 -24.29 -2.07
CA PHE A 122 7.76 -25.16 -3.02
C PHE A 122 7.59 -26.62 -2.61
N ASN A 123 6.96 -27.38 -3.47
CA ASN A 123 6.84 -28.83 -3.37
C ASN A 123 6.84 -29.41 -4.80
N ASN A 124 7.53 -30.52 -5.00
CA ASN A 124 7.57 -31.26 -6.28
C ASN A 124 7.97 -30.42 -7.51
N ILE A 125 8.84 -29.43 -7.35
CA ILE A 125 9.35 -28.61 -8.45
C ILE A 125 10.58 -29.32 -9.03
N ARG A 126 10.62 -29.47 -10.36
CA ARG A 126 11.67 -30.21 -11.06
C ARG A 126 12.56 -29.34 -11.92
N THR A 127 12.07 -28.20 -12.37
CA THR A 127 12.77 -27.32 -13.28
C THR A 127 12.78 -25.88 -12.81
N LEU A 128 13.80 -25.12 -13.19
CA LEU A 128 13.89 -23.68 -12.90
C LEU A 128 12.73 -22.92 -13.58
N GLY A 129 12.26 -23.38 -14.76
CA GLY A 129 11.11 -22.79 -15.43
C GLY A 129 9.83 -22.89 -14.61
N GLU A 130 9.56 -24.08 -14.02
CA GLU A 130 8.40 -24.26 -13.14
C GLU A 130 8.47 -23.37 -11.90
N VAL A 131 9.66 -23.23 -11.28
CA VAL A 131 9.86 -22.29 -10.15
C VAL A 131 9.58 -20.86 -10.55
N SER A 132 10.16 -20.43 -11.68
CA SER A 132 10.03 -19.04 -12.14
C SER A 132 8.58 -18.71 -12.48
N SER A 133 7.87 -19.62 -13.13
CA SER A 133 6.45 -19.50 -13.44
C SER A 133 5.63 -19.39 -12.14
N LYS A 134 5.87 -20.29 -11.19
CA LYS A 134 5.15 -20.27 -9.92
C LYS A 134 5.39 -19.00 -9.11
N LEU A 135 6.64 -18.52 -9.06
CA LEU A 135 6.99 -17.29 -8.32
C LEU A 135 6.34 -16.05 -8.94
N SER A 136 6.25 -15.98 -10.27
CA SER A 136 5.62 -14.85 -10.96
C SER A 136 4.11 -14.72 -10.70
N GLU A 137 3.44 -15.78 -10.24
CA GLU A 137 2.04 -15.70 -9.80
C GLU A 137 1.88 -14.91 -8.47
N PHE A 138 2.94 -14.83 -7.68
CA PHE A 138 2.93 -14.25 -6.33
C PHE A 138 3.73 -12.97 -6.21
N LEU A 139 4.66 -12.69 -7.14
CA LEU A 139 5.56 -11.55 -7.12
C LEU A 139 5.28 -10.58 -8.28
N GLU A 140 5.79 -9.37 -8.17
CA GLU A 140 5.78 -8.38 -9.23
C GLU A 140 6.71 -8.78 -10.41
N ALA A 141 7.84 -9.41 -10.08
CA ALA A 141 8.82 -9.87 -11.06
C ALA A 141 8.22 -10.97 -11.97
N ASP A 142 8.40 -10.83 -13.28
CA ASP A 142 7.90 -11.81 -14.24
C ASP A 142 8.76 -13.10 -14.28
N SER A 143 8.19 -14.16 -14.86
CA SER A 143 8.84 -15.47 -14.96
C SER A 143 10.18 -15.43 -15.69
N ASN A 144 10.28 -14.62 -16.77
CA ASN A 144 11.51 -14.50 -17.54
C ASN A 144 12.60 -13.75 -16.78
N GLU A 145 12.21 -12.70 -16.05
CA GLU A 145 13.12 -11.93 -15.21
C GLU A 145 13.69 -12.82 -14.09
N ILE A 146 12.82 -13.55 -13.41
CA ILE A 146 13.23 -14.51 -12.37
C ILE A 146 14.16 -15.55 -12.97
N HIS A 147 13.76 -16.22 -14.06
CA HIS A 147 14.55 -17.25 -14.70
C HIS A 147 15.94 -16.74 -15.10
N ARG A 148 16.02 -15.60 -15.82
CA ARG A 148 17.28 -14.99 -16.23
C ARG A 148 18.21 -14.66 -15.06
N SER A 149 17.63 -14.20 -13.96
CA SER A 149 18.40 -13.90 -12.75
C SER A 149 19.15 -15.13 -12.22
N PHE A 150 18.53 -16.31 -12.23
CA PHE A 150 19.16 -17.54 -11.72
C PHE A 150 20.16 -18.19 -12.69
N ILE A 151 20.02 -17.95 -13.99
CA ILE A 151 20.99 -18.46 -14.99
C ILE A 151 22.08 -17.46 -15.37
N ASP A 152 22.18 -16.33 -14.66
CA ASP A 152 23.22 -15.33 -14.89
C ASP A 152 24.63 -15.95 -14.77
N PRO A 153 25.48 -15.88 -15.82
CA PRO A 153 26.75 -16.59 -15.83
C PRO A 153 27.72 -16.16 -14.71
N ASN A 154 27.69 -14.88 -14.33
CA ASN A 154 28.55 -14.37 -13.27
C ASN A 154 28.09 -14.88 -11.90
N PHE A 155 26.78 -14.94 -11.70
CA PHE A 155 26.21 -15.50 -10.48
C PHE A 155 26.51 -17.00 -10.37
N LEU A 156 26.28 -17.78 -11.42
CA LEU A 156 26.55 -19.21 -11.45
C LEU A 156 28.01 -19.51 -11.14
N LYS A 157 28.93 -18.85 -11.85
CA LYS A 157 30.38 -19.01 -11.66
C LYS A 157 30.82 -18.65 -10.24
N LYS A 158 30.34 -17.53 -9.71
CA LYS A 158 30.70 -17.04 -8.36
C LYS A 158 30.29 -18.01 -7.25
N ASN A 159 29.20 -18.73 -7.45
CA ASN A 159 28.62 -19.60 -6.41
C ASN A 159 28.82 -21.10 -6.71
N ASN A 160 29.65 -21.46 -7.69
CA ASN A 160 29.92 -22.83 -8.12
C ASN A 160 28.67 -23.61 -8.58
N PHE A 161 27.72 -22.92 -9.19
CA PHE A 161 26.54 -23.52 -9.82
C PHE A 161 26.70 -23.56 -11.33
N ASN A 162 25.84 -24.36 -11.96
CA ASN A 162 25.55 -24.37 -13.37
C ASN A 162 24.05 -24.46 -13.63
N THR A 163 23.62 -24.39 -14.87
CA THR A 163 22.21 -24.40 -15.24
C THR A 163 21.47 -25.70 -14.85
N ASN A 164 22.19 -26.81 -14.66
CA ASN A 164 21.58 -28.09 -14.30
C ASN A 164 21.37 -28.26 -12.79
N ASN A 165 22.26 -27.65 -11.97
CA ASN A 165 22.21 -27.83 -10.52
C ASN A 165 21.67 -26.62 -9.75
N ILE A 166 21.46 -25.47 -10.40
CA ILE A 166 20.93 -24.25 -9.71
C ILE A 166 19.56 -24.47 -9.07
N ILE A 167 18.78 -25.42 -9.57
CA ILE A 167 17.48 -25.76 -8.98
C ILE A 167 17.59 -26.21 -7.53
N SER A 168 18.75 -26.72 -7.10
CA SER A 168 18.97 -27.19 -5.72
C SER A 168 18.90 -26.10 -4.65
N VAL A 169 18.97 -24.81 -5.03
CA VAL A 169 18.77 -23.71 -4.08
C VAL A 169 17.33 -23.58 -3.58
N PHE A 170 16.38 -24.22 -4.29
CA PHE A 170 14.96 -24.18 -3.93
C PHE A 170 14.59 -25.41 -3.06
N ILE A 171 14.89 -25.31 -1.79
CA ILE A 171 14.55 -26.34 -0.83
C ILE A 171 13.03 -26.37 -0.64
N PRO A 172 12.39 -27.58 -0.63
CA PRO A 172 10.96 -27.69 -0.37
C PRO A 172 10.58 -27.10 1.00
N ASN A 173 9.87 -25.99 0.98
CA ASN A 173 9.41 -25.28 2.18
C ASN A 173 8.37 -24.22 1.78
N THR A 174 7.79 -23.54 2.78
CA THR A 174 6.97 -22.34 2.57
C THR A 174 7.78 -21.10 2.92
N TYR A 175 7.92 -20.22 1.95
CA TYR A 175 8.68 -18.98 2.06
C TYR A 175 7.75 -17.78 2.04
N GLU A 176 8.10 -16.75 2.82
CA GLU A 176 7.42 -15.46 2.81
C GLU A 176 8.27 -14.44 2.07
N PHE A 177 7.67 -13.77 1.09
CA PHE A 177 8.29 -12.70 0.31
C PHE A 177 7.42 -11.45 0.35
N TYR A 178 8.01 -10.28 0.20
CA TYR A 178 7.24 -9.11 -0.19
C TYR A 178 6.92 -9.20 -1.69
N TRP A 179 5.71 -8.80 -2.06
CA TRP A 179 5.22 -8.91 -3.42
C TRP A 179 6.16 -8.24 -4.44
N ASN A 180 6.74 -7.09 -4.10
CA ASN A 180 7.69 -6.35 -4.92
C ASN A 180 9.16 -6.81 -4.73
N THR A 181 9.38 -8.05 -4.31
CA THR A 181 10.74 -8.61 -4.22
C THR A 181 11.30 -8.80 -5.61
N SER A 182 12.37 -8.06 -5.96
CA SER A 182 13.04 -8.19 -7.25
C SER A 182 13.69 -9.57 -7.43
N ALA A 183 13.83 -10.01 -8.68
CA ALA A 183 14.44 -11.30 -9.02
C ALA A 183 15.86 -11.45 -8.42
N GLU A 184 16.64 -10.36 -8.34
CA GLU A 184 17.96 -10.37 -7.71
C GLU A 184 17.90 -10.58 -6.19
N LYS A 185 16.98 -9.89 -5.49
CA LYS A 185 16.78 -10.07 -4.04
C LYS A 185 16.27 -11.46 -3.73
N LEU A 186 15.35 -11.98 -4.54
CA LEU A 186 14.86 -13.34 -4.46
C LEU A 186 16.01 -14.34 -4.56
N ARG A 187 16.83 -14.23 -5.61
CA ARG A 187 18.00 -15.08 -5.83
C ARG A 187 18.98 -15.06 -4.66
N LYS A 188 19.30 -13.86 -4.14
CA LYS A 188 20.18 -13.72 -2.97
C LYS A 188 19.60 -14.38 -1.73
N ARG A 189 18.29 -14.33 -1.55
CA ARG A 189 17.64 -14.96 -0.42
C ARG A 189 17.66 -16.48 -0.54
N MET A 190 17.28 -17.03 -1.70
CA MET A 190 17.27 -18.49 -1.91
C MET A 190 18.66 -19.12 -1.75
N LEU A 191 19.72 -18.37 -2.04
CA LEU A 191 21.10 -18.85 -1.83
C LEU A 191 21.50 -18.96 -0.35
N LYS A 192 20.80 -18.29 0.56
CA LYS A 192 21.11 -18.27 1.99
C LYS A 192 20.34 -19.33 2.78
N GLU A 193 19.27 -19.84 2.22
CA GLU A 193 18.41 -20.86 2.85
C GLU A 193 19.05 -22.24 2.75
#